data_256cfaef6ded444aa3517f1c1225589e
#
_entry.id   256cfaef6ded444aa3517f1c1225589e
#
_cell.length_a   1.000
_cell.length_b   1.000
_cell.length_c   1.000
_cell.angle_alpha   90.00
_cell.angle_beta   90.00
_cell.angle_gamma   90.00
#
_symmetry.space_group_name_H-M   'P 1'
#
loop_
_entity.id
_entity.type
_entity.pdbx_description
1 polymer ?
#
loop_
_entity_poly.entity_id
_entity_poly.type
_entity_poly.pdbx_seq_one_letter_code
_entity_poly.pdbx_strand_id
1 'polypeptide(L)'
;MSFIDIIFAVLLGFAVYKGLKNGLFVEVASFVALILGIYLAIKFSNLVGTVFTGFVPSWNPKYIEITAFIITFLLVVIGIHLSAKILTKLADFAFLGWINKFAGVIFSLLKTILALSIVLFIFEKININNMLLSKETQNDSIFYNPIQNISKAIYPTIEGWYDSLKKEVEN
;
A
#
# COMPACT_ATOMS: atom_id res chain seq x y z
N MET A 1 12.14 11.14 -23.57
CA MET A 1 11.82 9.97 -22.70
C MET A 1 13.03 9.68 -21.85
N SER A 2 12.88 9.77 -20.57
CA SER A 2 13.94 9.49 -19.60
C SER A 2 13.99 7.99 -19.27
N PHE A 3 15.13 7.48 -18.80
CA PHE A 3 15.21 6.09 -18.29
C PHE A 3 14.18 5.80 -17.18
N ILE A 4 13.74 6.83 -16.45
CA ILE A 4 12.71 6.75 -15.42
C ILE A 4 11.36 6.36 -16.01
N ASP A 5 11.06 6.80 -17.23
CA ASP A 5 9.81 6.43 -17.93
C ASP A 5 9.73 4.91 -18.15
N ILE A 6 10.87 4.26 -18.37
CA ILE A 6 10.92 2.81 -18.52
C ILE A 6 10.56 2.14 -17.20
N ILE A 7 11.08 2.64 -16.08
CA ILE A 7 10.76 2.13 -14.74
C ILE A 7 9.27 2.29 -14.45
N PHE A 8 8.71 3.48 -14.70
CA PHE A 8 7.28 3.71 -14.51
C PHE A 8 6.42 2.86 -15.44
N ALA A 9 6.80 2.74 -16.71
CA ALA A 9 6.08 1.89 -17.67
C ALA A 9 6.06 0.42 -17.23
N VAL A 10 7.18 -0.10 -16.72
CA VAL A 10 7.26 -1.47 -16.18
C VAL A 10 6.36 -1.62 -14.96
N LEU A 11 6.40 -0.68 -14.00
CA LEU A 11 5.58 -0.74 -12.80
C LEU A 11 4.08 -0.61 -13.11
N LEU A 12 3.70 0.30 -14.01
CA LEU A 12 2.32 0.46 -14.47
C LEU A 12 1.87 -0.76 -15.29
N GLY A 13 2.72 -1.32 -16.14
CA GLY A 13 2.44 -2.56 -16.87
C GLY A 13 2.22 -3.74 -15.92
N PHE A 14 3.02 -3.83 -14.86
CA PHE A 14 2.82 -4.83 -13.81
C PHE A 14 1.49 -4.62 -13.05
N ALA A 15 1.10 -3.37 -12.81
CA ALA A 15 -0.19 -3.03 -12.20
C ALA A 15 -1.37 -3.48 -13.09
N VAL A 16 -1.29 -3.27 -14.41
CA VAL A 16 -2.28 -3.78 -15.37
C VAL A 16 -2.38 -5.30 -15.30
N TYR A 17 -1.25 -5.99 -15.40
CA TYR A 17 -1.19 -7.45 -15.29
C TYR A 17 -1.82 -7.96 -13.98
N LYS A 18 -1.47 -7.33 -12.86
CA LYS A 18 -1.98 -7.68 -11.54
C LYS A 18 -3.48 -7.46 -11.43
N GLY A 19 -3.99 -6.32 -11.94
CA GLY A 19 -5.41 -6.01 -11.98
C GLY A 19 -6.23 -7.01 -12.80
N LEU A 20 -5.72 -7.41 -13.97
CA LEU A 20 -6.34 -8.44 -14.82
C LEU A 20 -6.37 -9.81 -14.13
N LYS A 21 -5.29 -10.17 -13.45
CA LYS A 21 -5.16 -11.46 -12.76
C LYS A 21 -6.03 -11.56 -11.53
N ASN A 22 -6.06 -10.52 -10.71
CA ASN A 22 -6.69 -10.52 -9.40
C ASN A 22 -8.16 -10.09 -9.44
N GLY A 23 -8.51 -9.18 -10.34
CA GLY A 23 -9.81 -8.52 -10.38
C GLY A 23 -10.00 -7.48 -9.27
N LEU A 24 -11.10 -6.74 -9.37
CA LEU A 24 -11.43 -5.62 -8.47
C LEU A 24 -11.50 -6.05 -7.00
N PHE A 25 -12.21 -7.14 -6.71
CA PHE A 25 -12.41 -7.57 -5.31
C PHE A 25 -11.10 -7.83 -4.58
N VAL A 26 -10.15 -8.50 -5.23
CA VAL A 26 -8.84 -8.77 -4.62
C VAL A 26 -7.99 -7.51 -4.54
N GLU A 27 -8.05 -6.62 -5.55
CA GLU A 27 -7.28 -5.37 -5.53
C GLU A 27 -7.79 -4.39 -4.47
N VAL A 28 -9.10 -4.24 -4.31
CA VAL A 28 -9.71 -3.45 -3.22
C VAL A 28 -9.40 -4.07 -1.87
N ALA A 29 -9.58 -5.38 -1.74
CA ALA A 29 -9.29 -6.10 -0.50
C ALA A 29 -7.81 -5.96 -0.10
N SER A 30 -6.87 -5.96 -1.06
CA SER A 30 -5.45 -5.77 -0.77
C SER A 30 -5.15 -4.39 -0.19
N PHE A 31 -5.88 -3.37 -0.62
CA PHE A 31 -5.76 -2.01 -0.09
C PHE A 31 -6.37 -1.89 1.30
N VAL A 32 -7.59 -2.40 1.46
CA VAL A 32 -8.29 -2.46 2.75
C VAL A 32 -7.51 -3.31 3.76
N ALA A 33 -6.95 -4.45 3.32
CA ALA A 33 -6.16 -5.33 4.16
C ALA A 33 -4.91 -4.65 4.73
N LEU A 34 -4.28 -3.75 3.97
CA LEU A 34 -3.13 -2.99 4.47
C LEU A 34 -3.55 -2.08 5.64
N ILE A 35 -4.63 -1.31 5.45
CA ILE A 35 -5.11 -0.35 6.46
C ILE A 35 -5.62 -1.09 7.70
N LEU A 36 -6.53 -2.05 7.51
CA LEU A 36 -7.09 -2.84 8.61
C LEU A 36 -6.03 -3.73 9.26
N GLY A 37 -5.07 -4.25 8.48
CA GLY A 37 -3.97 -5.06 8.98
C GLY A 37 -3.11 -4.29 9.97
N ILE A 38 -2.74 -3.06 9.64
CA ILE A 38 -1.98 -2.19 10.54
C ILE A 38 -2.81 -1.88 11.79
N TYR A 39 -4.06 -1.45 11.64
CA TYR A 39 -4.93 -1.11 12.76
C TYR A 39 -5.15 -2.29 13.72
N LEU A 40 -5.52 -3.45 13.19
CA LEU A 40 -5.77 -4.65 13.99
C LEU A 40 -4.47 -5.22 14.57
N ALA A 41 -3.34 -5.12 13.86
CA ALA A 41 -2.05 -5.52 14.41
C ALA A 41 -1.67 -4.67 15.61
N ILE A 42 -1.84 -3.35 15.56
CA ILE A 42 -1.61 -2.47 16.72
C ILE A 42 -2.53 -2.86 17.89
N LYS A 43 -3.82 -3.06 17.62
CA LYS A 43 -4.83 -3.35 18.65
C LYS A 43 -4.67 -4.71 19.31
N PHE A 44 -4.31 -5.74 18.53
CA PHE A 44 -4.29 -7.14 19.00
C PHE A 44 -2.89 -7.73 19.20
N SER A 45 -1.81 -7.02 18.86
CA SER A 45 -0.44 -7.49 19.03
C SER A 45 -0.14 -7.86 20.50
N ASN A 46 -0.68 -7.12 21.45
CA ASN A 46 -0.50 -7.43 22.88
C ASN A 46 -1.09 -8.80 23.28
N LEU A 47 -2.26 -9.15 22.74
CA LEU A 47 -2.87 -10.48 22.99
C LEU A 47 -2.01 -11.61 22.41
N VAL A 48 -1.51 -11.41 21.19
CA VAL A 48 -0.60 -12.37 20.55
C VAL A 48 0.74 -12.42 21.29
N GLY A 49 1.24 -11.28 21.76
CA GLY A 49 2.46 -11.17 22.56
C GLY A 49 2.40 -11.95 23.87
N THR A 50 1.28 -11.90 24.60
CA THR A 50 1.07 -12.68 25.83
C THR A 50 1.13 -14.19 25.57
N VAL A 51 0.54 -14.65 24.47
CA VAL A 51 0.65 -16.06 24.06
C VAL A 51 2.10 -16.41 23.74
N PHE A 52 2.81 -15.55 23.01
CA PHE A 52 4.22 -15.75 22.64
C PHE A 52 5.15 -15.81 23.87
N THR A 53 4.91 -14.98 24.87
CA THR A 53 5.67 -14.99 26.13
C THR A 53 5.61 -16.34 26.81
N GLY A 54 4.47 -17.06 26.70
CA GLY A 54 4.33 -18.43 27.22
C GLY A 54 5.21 -19.46 26.50
N PHE A 55 5.49 -19.25 25.21
CA PHE A 55 6.32 -20.17 24.40
C PHE A 55 7.81 -19.84 24.44
N VAL A 56 8.18 -18.56 24.56
CA VAL A 56 9.56 -18.07 24.49
C VAL A 56 9.86 -17.06 25.61
N PRO A 57 9.78 -17.47 26.89
CA PRO A 57 9.92 -16.56 28.03
C PRO A 57 11.31 -15.90 28.14
N SER A 58 12.32 -16.44 27.47
CA SER A 58 13.68 -15.91 27.47
C SER A 58 13.92 -14.80 26.43
N TRP A 59 12.95 -14.50 25.58
CA TRP A 59 13.10 -13.46 24.58
C TRP A 59 12.94 -12.07 25.19
N ASN A 60 13.66 -11.10 24.60
CA ASN A 60 13.49 -9.70 24.97
C ASN A 60 12.06 -9.26 24.63
N PRO A 61 11.34 -8.59 25.57
CA PRO A 61 9.97 -8.13 25.37
C PRO A 61 9.75 -7.35 24.06
N LYS A 62 10.74 -6.55 23.65
CA LYS A 62 10.68 -5.78 22.39
C LYS A 62 10.61 -6.68 21.15
N TYR A 63 11.30 -7.81 21.13
CA TYR A 63 11.23 -8.76 20.02
C TYR A 63 9.90 -9.51 20.00
N ILE A 64 9.34 -9.81 21.18
CA ILE A 64 8.01 -10.42 21.28
C ILE A 64 6.96 -9.48 20.72
N GLU A 65 7.00 -8.19 21.08
CA GLU A 65 6.07 -7.18 20.58
C GLU A 65 6.12 -7.03 19.05
N ILE A 66 7.32 -6.90 18.48
CA ILE A 66 7.51 -6.78 17.02
C ILE A 66 7.03 -8.06 16.31
N THR A 67 7.37 -9.23 16.84
CA THR A 67 6.97 -10.51 16.25
C THR A 67 5.46 -10.69 16.31
N ALA A 68 4.83 -10.37 17.44
CA ALA A 68 3.39 -10.42 17.62
C ALA A 68 2.67 -9.46 16.65
N PHE A 69 3.19 -8.25 16.46
CA PHE A 69 2.66 -7.31 15.48
C PHE A 69 2.72 -7.88 14.06
N ILE A 70 3.88 -8.39 13.64
CA ILE A 70 4.08 -8.95 12.30
C ILE A 70 3.14 -10.14 12.06
N ILE A 71 3.02 -11.05 13.03
CA ILE A 71 2.15 -12.23 12.90
C ILE A 71 0.68 -11.81 12.81
N THR A 72 0.23 -10.91 13.68
CA THR A 72 -1.14 -10.40 13.66
C THR A 72 -1.45 -9.73 12.33
N PHE A 73 -0.54 -8.88 11.84
CA PHE A 73 -0.66 -8.23 10.54
C PHE A 73 -0.81 -9.24 9.40
N LEU A 74 0.09 -10.23 9.33
CA LEU A 74 0.05 -11.25 8.29
C LEU A 74 -1.24 -12.08 8.32
N LEU A 75 -1.72 -12.48 9.51
CA LEU A 75 -2.96 -13.24 9.65
C LEU A 75 -4.17 -12.45 9.14
N VAL A 76 -4.26 -11.17 9.47
CA VAL A 76 -5.34 -10.29 9.00
C VAL A 76 -5.27 -10.13 7.48
N VAL A 77 -4.09 -9.84 6.93
CA VAL A 77 -3.90 -9.66 5.48
C VAL A 77 -4.26 -10.94 4.72
N ILE A 78 -3.81 -12.10 5.19
CA ILE A 78 -4.13 -13.40 4.57
C ILE A 78 -5.64 -13.66 4.64
N GLY A 79 -6.28 -13.44 5.79
CA GLY A 79 -7.72 -13.64 5.97
C GLY A 79 -8.56 -12.79 5.00
N ILE A 80 -8.24 -11.50 4.87
CA ILE A 80 -8.93 -10.59 3.93
C ILE A 80 -8.70 -11.02 2.47
N HIS A 81 -7.48 -11.42 2.11
CA HIS A 81 -7.19 -11.89 0.75
C HIS A 81 -7.91 -13.18 0.39
N LEU A 82 -8.02 -14.11 1.31
CA LEU A 82 -8.77 -15.36 1.09
C LEU A 82 -10.26 -15.07 0.88
N SER A 83 -10.84 -14.20 1.70
CA SER A 83 -12.24 -13.76 1.55
C SER A 83 -12.48 -13.10 0.19
N ALA A 84 -11.59 -12.22 -0.23
CA ALA A 84 -11.68 -11.53 -1.53
C ALA A 84 -11.58 -12.50 -2.73
N LYS A 85 -10.75 -13.55 -2.65
CA LYS A 85 -10.68 -14.58 -3.69
C LYS A 85 -11.99 -15.35 -3.83
N ILE A 86 -12.70 -15.60 -2.74
CA ILE A 86 -14.03 -16.23 -2.77
C ILE A 86 -15.02 -15.32 -3.51
N LEU A 87 -15.03 -14.01 -3.19
CA LEU A 87 -15.89 -13.02 -3.87
C LEU A 87 -15.58 -12.94 -5.37
N THR A 88 -14.30 -12.98 -5.75
CA THR A 88 -13.90 -12.99 -7.17
C THR A 88 -14.46 -14.22 -7.90
N LYS A 89 -14.37 -15.41 -7.30
CA LYS A 89 -14.93 -16.63 -7.88
C LYS A 89 -16.45 -16.56 -8.05
N LEU A 90 -17.15 -15.95 -7.09
CA LEU A 90 -18.59 -15.74 -7.19
C LEU A 90 -18.94 -14.76 -8.31
N ALA A 91 -18.18 -13.70 -8.50
CA ALA A 91 -18.35 -12.76 -9.59
C ALA A 91 -18.09 -13.40 -10.97
N ASP A 92 -17.09 -14.27 -11.08
CA ASP A 92 -16.79 -15.01 -12.30
C ASP A 92 -17.94 -15.96 -12.64
N PHE A 93 -18.52 -16.65 -11.66
CA PHE A 93 -19.69 -17.50 -11.82
C PHE A 93 -20.94 -16.75 -12.29
N ALA A 94 -21.13 -15.50 -11.84
CA ALA A 94 -22.22 -14.63 -12.25
C ALA A 94 -21.99 -13.93 -13.61
N PHE A 95 -21.06 -14.41 -14.44
CA PHE A 95 -20.67 -13.80 -15.73
C PHE A 95 -20.19 -12.33 -15.63
N LEU A 96 -19.88 -11.83 -14.45
CA LEU A 96 -19.34 -10.49 -14.21
C LEU A 96 -17.79 -10.47 -14.21
N GLY A 97 -17.15 -11.59 -14.56
CA GLY A 97 -15.70 -11.76 -14.44
C GLY A 97 -14.89 -10.75 -15.26
N TRP A 98 -15.34 -10.40 -16.48
CA TRP A 98 -14.65 -9.43 -17.32
C TRP A 98 -14.75 -8.00 -16.75
N ILE A 99 -15.92 -7.62 -16.20
CA ILE A 99 -16.13 -6.32 -15.54
C ILE A 99 -15.23 -6.24 -14.30
N ASN A 100 -15.22 -7.30 -13.49
CA ASN A 100 -14.35 -7.40 -12.31
C ASN A 100 -12.87 -7.24 -12.66
N LYS A 101 -12.40 -7.87 -13.74
CA LYS A 101 -11.01 -7.76 -14.21
C LYS A 101 -10.69 -6.36 -14.72
N PHE A 102 -11.56 -5.76 -15.54
CA PHE A 102 -11.35 -4.42 -16.06
C PHE A 102 -11.34 -3.37 -14.94
N ALA A 103 -12.30 -3.43 -14.03
CA ALA A 103 -12.32 -2.58 -12.85
C ALA A 103 -11.12 -2.82 -11.93
N GLY A 104 -10.63 -4.07 -11.86
CA GLY A 104 -9.39 -4.43 -11.18
C GLY A 104 -8.16 -3.75 -11.76
N VAL A 105 -8.07 -3.63 -13.10
CA VAL A 105 -6.99 -2.89 -13.77
C VAL A 105 -7.01 -1.42 -13.36
N ILE A 106 -8.19 -0.78 -13.45
CA ILE A 106 -8.34 0.62 -13.09
C ILE A 106 -7.90 0.84 -11.63
N PHE A 107 -8.40 0.03 -10.71
CA PHE A 107 -8.07 0.15 -9.29
C PHE A 107 -6.60 -0.11 -8.99
N SER A 108 -6.01 -1.13 -9.63
CA SER A 108 -4.59 -1.47 -9.48
C SER A 108 -3.68 -0.35 -10.00
N LEU A 109 -4.04 0.28 -11.13
CA LEU A 109 -3.34 1.46 -11.66
C LEU A 109 -3.43 2.64 -10.69
N LEU A 110 -4.64 2.99 -10.23
CA LEU A 110 -4.84 4.09 -9.28
C LEU A 110 -4.00 3.89 -8.01
N LYS A 111 -4.05 2.69 -7.43
CA LYS A 111 -3.27 2.33 -6.25
C LYS A 111 -1.76 2.43 -6.49
N THR A 112 -1.29 1.97 -7.65
CA THR A 112 0.13 2.01 -8.01
C THR A 112 0.59 3.44 -8.24
N ILE A 113 -0.20 4.27 -8.93
CA ILE A 113 0.10 5.70 -9.14
C ILE A 113 0.15 6.42 -7.79
N LEU A 114 -0.78 6.14 -6.88
CA LEU A 114 -0.78 6.71 -5.53
C LEU A 114 0.50 6.31 -4.76
N ALA A 115 0.85 5.03 -4.78
CA ALA A 115 2.07 4.54 -4.12
C ALA A 115 3.34 5.18 -4.71
N LEU A 116 3.42 5.28 -6.05
CA LEU A 116 4.53 5.94 -6.74
C LEU A 116 4.60 7.43 -6.39
N SER A 117 3.46 8.12 -6.28
CA SER A 117 3.43 9.53 -5.90
C SER A 117 4.00 9.75 -4.49
N ILE A 118 3.70 8.87 -3.55
CA ILE A 118 4.26 8.91 -2.19
C ILE A 118 5.78 8.65 -2.21
N VAL A 119 6.22 7.65 -2.98
CA VAL A 119 7.65 7.35 -3.15
C VAL A 119 8.38 8.54 -3.75
N LEU A 120 7.83 9.18 -4.79
CA LEU A 120 8.43 10.38 -5.39
C LEU A 120 8.47 11.57 -4.43
N PHE A 121 7.45 11.73 -3.60
CA PHE A 121 7.43 12.77 -2.57
C PHE A 121 8.57 12.60 -1.56
N ILE A 122 8.79 11.36 -1.08
CA ILE A 122 9.90 11.04 -0.18
C ILE A 122 11.24 11.24 -0.92
N PHE A 123 11.31 10.77 -2.17
CA PHE A 123 12.49 10.92 -3.00
C PHE A 123 12.88 12.39 -3.20
N GLU A 124 11.91 13.27 -3.44
CA GLU A 124 12.16 14.72 -3.60
C GLU A 124 12.80 15.33 -2.34
N LYS A 125 12.39 14.88 -1.14
CA LYS A 125 12.99 15.34 0.12
C LYS A 125 14.44 14.86 0.30
N ILE A 126 14.80 13.72 -0.28
CA ILE A 126 16.15 13.15 -0.23
C ILE A 126 17.03 13.70 -1.35
N ASN A 127 16.44 14.06 -2.48
CA ASN A 127 17.15 14.61 -3.66
C ASN A 127 17.57 16.06 -3.47
N ILE A 128 18.35 16.31 -2.42
CA ILE A 128 18.85 17.65 -2.05
C ILE A 128 19.72 18.18 -3.19
N ASN A 129 19.43 19.39 -3.64
CA ASN A 129 20.14 20.07 -4.76
C ASN A 129 20.13 19.27 -6.08
N ASN A 130 19.18 18.36 -6.28
CA ASN A 130 19.06 17.51 -7.46
C ASN A 130 20.31 16.63 -7.75
N MET A 131 21.01 16.22 -6.68
CA MET A 131 22.23 15.41 -6.79
C MET A 131 21.95 13.99 -7.29
N LEU A 132 20.81 13.39 -6.93
CA LEU A 132 20.46 12.02 -7.34
C LEU A 132 19.77 11.99 -8.71
N LEU A 133 18.95 13.00 -8.98
CA LEU A 133 18.19 13.13 -10.22
C LEU A 133 18.07 14.59 -10.62
N SER A 134 18.64 14.94 -11.77
CA SER A 134 18.64 16.32 -12.27
C SER A 134 17.21 16.78 -12.63
N LYS A 135 16.95 18.09 -12.52
CA LYS A 135 15.67 18.68 -12.93
C LYS A 135 15.37 18.46 -14.42
N GLU A 136 16.39 18.41 -15.25
CA GLU A 136 16.27 18.12 -16.66
C GLU A 136 15.68 16.73 -16.88
N THR A 137 16.25 15.69 -16.24
CA THR A 137 15.75 14.33 -16.31
C THR A 137 14.32 14.19 -15.78
N GLN A 138 13.97 14.93 -14.71
CA GLN A 138 12.61 14.95 -14.16
C GLN A 138 11.62 15.57 -15.17
N ASN A 139 11.99 16.68 -15.82
CA ASN A 139 11.14 17.37 -16.78
C ASN A 139 11.00 16.62 -18.11
N ASP A 140 12.03 15.87 -18.52
CA ASP A 140 12.01 15.03 -19.72
C ASP A 140 11.18 13.77 -19.55
N SER A 141 10.82 13.41 -18.31
CA SER A 141 9.98 12.26 -18.02
C SER A 141 8.50 12.60 -18.23
N ILE A 142 7.81 11.74 -18.98
CA ILE A 142 6.37 11.84 -19.24
C ILE A 142 5.56 11.56 -17.95
N PHE A 143 6.05 10.66 -17.11
CA PHE A 143 5.31 10.17 -15.93
C PHE A 143 5.69 10.90 -14.64
N TYR A 144 6.92 11.41 -14.50
CA TYR A 144 7.43 11.94 -13.24
C TYR A 144 6.57 13.08 -12.69
N ASN A 145 6.42 14.15 -13.46
CA ASN A 145 5.69 15.35 -13.02
C ASN A 145 4.20 15.10 -12.78
N PRO A 146 3.44 14.37 -13.65
CA PRO A 146 2.05 14.03 -13.37
C PRO A 146 1.88 13.22 -12.08
N ILE A 147 2.73 12.22 -11.85
CA ILE A 147 2.64 11.38 -10.65
C ILE A 147 3.04 12.18 -9.40
N GLN A 148 4.07 13.01 -9.48
CA GLN A 148 4.50 13.87 -8.37
C GLN A 148 3.42 14.89 -7.98
N ASN A 149 2.70 15.46 -8.93
CA ASN A 149 1.65 16.43 -8.64
C ASN A 149 0.49 15.82 -7.81
N ILE A 150 0.26 14.51 -7.94
CA ILE A 150 -0.74 13.80 -7.12
C ILE A 150 -0.31 13.83 -5.64
N SER A 151 0.97 13.61 -5.33
CA SER A 151 1.45 13.68 -3.95
C SER A 151 1.31 15.08 -3.36
N LYS A 152 1.60 16.11 -4.14
CA LYS A 152 1.45 17.51 -3.70
C LYS A 152 -0.01 17.89 -3.41
N ALA A 153 -0.95 17.31 -4.13
CA ALA A 153 -2.39 17.51 -3.90
C ALA A 153 -2.90 16.77 -2.65
N ILE A 154 -2.32 15.60 -2.34
CA ILE A 154 -2.77 14.76 -1.23
C ILE A 154 -2.08 15.13 0.09
N TYR A 155 -0.85 15.62 0.05
CA TYR A 155 -0.03 15.92 1.23
C TYR A 155 -0.72 16.80 2.27
N PRO A 156 -1.35 17.94 1.93
CA PRO A 156 -2.02 18.79 2.92
C PRO A 156 -3.14 18.05 3.67
N THR A 157 -3.84 17.14 2.99
CA THR A 157 -4.93 16.33 3.57
C THR A 157 -4.37 15.31 4.57
N ILE A 158 -3.26 14.67 4.24
CA ILE A 158 -2.58 13.69 5.12
C ILE A 158 -2.01 14.40 6.36
N GLU A 159 -1.38 15.55 6.17
CA GLU A 159 -0.82 16.35 7.26
C GLU A 159 -1.92 16.81 8.24
N GLY A 160 -3.02 17.35 7.74
CA GLY A 160 -4.16 17.76 8.56
C GLY A 160 -4.81 16.59 9.31
N TRP A 161 -4.87 15.41 8.69
CA TRP A 161 -5.36 14.20 9.34
C TRP A 161 -4.40 13.70 10.43
N TYR A 162 -3.10 13.70 10.17
CA TYR A 162 -2.07 13.33 11.14
C TYR A 162 -2.10 14.24 12.39
N ASP A 163 -2.22 15.56 12.18
CA ASP A 163 -2.30 16.53 13.28
C ASP A 163 -3.57 16.36 14.10
N SER A 164 -4.68 15.98 13.46
CA SER A 164 -5.95 15.67 14.14
C SER A 164 -5.82 14.43 15.03
N LEU A 165 -5.23 13.36 14.51
CA LEU A 165 -4.98 12.13 15.27
C LEU A 165 -4.03 12.36 16.45
N LYS A 166 -2.98 13.17 16.25
CA LYS A 166 -2.02 13.47 17.30
C LYS A 166 -2.70 14.20 18.47
N LYS A 167 -3.59 15.14 18.18
CA LYS A 167 -4.38 15.85 19.20
C LYS A 167 -5.35 14.94 19.96
N GLU A 168 -5.92 13.92 19.28
CA GLU A 168 -6.80 12.94 19.94
C GLU A 168 -6.04 11.99 20.88
N VAL A 169 -4.78 11.71 20.60
CA VAL A 169 -3.94 10.82 21.44
C VAL A 169 -3.31 11.55 22.63
N GLU A 170 -3.12 12.89 22.52
CA GLU A 170 -2.56 13.72 23.58
C GLU A 170 -3.61 14.22 24.61
N ASN A 171 -4.92 14.02 24.35
CA ASN A 171 -6.03 14.28 25.27
C ASN A 171 -6.54 12.99 25.93
#